data_1a665f60a4ec8a192706aab8cda4b0db
#
_entry.id   1a665f60a4ec8a192706aab8cda4b0db
#
_cell.length_a   1.000
_cell.length_b   1.000
_cell.length_c   1.000
_cell.angle_alpha   90.00
_cell.angle_beta   90.00
_cell.angle_gamma   90.00
#
_symmetry.space_group_name_H-M   'P 1'
#
loop_
_entity.id
_entity.type
_entity.pdbx_description
1 polymer ?
#
loop_
_entity_poly.entity_id
_entity_poly.type
_entity_poly.pdbx_seq_one_letter_code
_entity_poly.pdbx_strand_id
1 'polypeptide(L)'
;MSGCSGNCSSCGESCSDRKPESLLAEPNKKSNVKKVIAVVSGKGGVGKSTVTSMLAVAMQKLGYKTAILDADVTGPSIPRAFGLHEQIVGSDDGMLPAETPEGVKVMSINLLLPNETDPVIWRGPVIGGAVKQFWTDVCWGDVDYMFVDLPPGTGDVMLTVFQSLPVDGVVIVTSPQSLVSMIVSKAVNMARMMNVPVDGFVENYSYFQCPDCGKRVEIFGKSRLDELALQFSLPVLARLPINPDIASLFDEGKMAQADVSAVLPAAELMAKA
;
A
#
# COMPACT_ATOMS: atom_id res chain seq x y z
N MET A 1 9.96 22.05 -31.57
CA MET A 1 8.91 21.04 -31.32
C MET A 1 7.58 21.65 -31.72
N SER A 2 7.03 21.29 -32.88
CA SER A 2 5.76 21.81 -33.36
C SER A 2 4.61 21.17 -32.58
N GLY A 3 3.89 21.99 -31.81
CA GLY A 3 2.74 21.54 -31.02
C GLY A 3 1.62 21.04 -31.93
N CYS A 4 1.11 19.85 -31.63
CA CYS A 4 -0.08 19.29 -32.25
C CYS A 4 -1.32 20.14 -31.85
N SER A 5 -2.02 20.74 -32.83
CA SER A 5 -3.23 21.55 -32.60
C SER A 5 -4.48 20.72 -32.26
N GLY A 6 -4.39 19.38 -32.15
CA GLY A 6 -5.52 18.50 -31.82
C GLY A 6 -6.56 18.31 -32.94
N ASN A 7 -6.36 18.87 -34.11
CA ASN A 7 -7.31 18.75 -35.22
C ASN A 7 -6.85 17.68 -36.21
N CYS A 8 -7.30 16.45 -36.03
CA CYS A 8 -6.89 15.28 -36.82
C CYS A 8 -7.41 15.27 -38.26
N SER A 9 -8.38 16.09 -38.62
CA SER A 9 -8.96 16.13 -39.96
C SER A 9 -8.10 16.86 -41.01
N SER A 10 -7.06 17.62 -40.59
CA SER A 10 -6.15 18.36 -41.44
C SER A 10 -4.67 17.99 -41.26
N CYS A 11 -4.36 16.97 -40.47
CA CYS A 11 -3.01 16.55 -40.14
C CYS A 11 -2.55 15.44 -41.11
N GLY A 12 -1.51 15.75 -41.91
CA GLY A 12 -0.90 14.77 -42.84
C GLY A 12 0.16 13.86 -42.23
N GLU A 13 0.35 13.84 -40.89
CA GLU A 13 1.32 12.99 -40.22
C GLU A 13 0.66 11.71 -39.68
N SER A 14 1.31 10.57 -39.87
CA SER A 14 0.85 9.31 -39.30
C SER A 14 1.11 9.30 -37.80
N CYS A 15 0.07 9.21 -36.97
CA CYS A 15 0.15 9.14 -35.53
C CYS A 15 0.63 7.76 -34.99
N SER A 16 1.06 6.85 -35.87
CA SER A 16 1.52 5.49 -35.53
C SER A 16 2.80 5.44 -34.70
N ASP A 17 3.59 6.52 -34.70
CA ASP A 17 4.89 6.55 -34.01
C ASP A 17 4.90 7.26 -32.65
N ARG A 18 3.73 7.68 -32.14
CA ARG A 18 3.66 8.22 -30.78
C ARG A 18 3.71 7.08 -29.78
N LYS A 19 4.91 6.83 -29.23
CA LYS A 19 4.99 6.09 -27.96
C LYS A 19 4.19 6.89 -26.94
N PRO A 20 3.24 6.24 -26.20
CA PRO A 20 2.56 6.94 -25.11
C PRO A 20 3.63 7.46 -24.14
N GLU A 21 3.59 8.74 -23.85
CA GLU A 21 4.48 9.32 -22.83
C GLU A 21 4.22 8.58 -21.52
N SER A 22 5.29 8.08 -20.89
CA SER A 22 5.19 7.46 -19.57
C SER A 22 4.69 8.51 -18.58
N LEU A 23 3.64 8.17 -17.84
CA LEU A 23 3.12 9.00 -16.74
C LEU A 23 3.90 8.80 -15.44
N LEU A 24 4.87 7.86 -15.44
CA LEU A 24 5.72 7.60 -14.27
C LEU A 24 6.48 8.87 -13.88
N ALA A 25 6.41 9.19 -12.61
CA ALA A 25 7.13 10.30 -12.02
C ALA A 25 8.51 9.83 -11.54
N GLU A 26 9.52 10.66 -11.78
CA GLU A 26 10.84 10.43 -11.23
C GLU A 26 10.80 10.63 -9.69
N PRO A 27 11.45 9.77 -8.91
CA PRO A 27 11.55 9.96 -7.46
C PRO A 27 12.42 11.19 -7.15
N ASN A 28 12.38 11.65 -5.89
CA ASN A 28 13.33 12.66 -5.44
C ASN A 28 14.77 12.21 -5.70
N LYS A 29 15.66 13.14 -6.08
CA LYS A 29 17.06 12.86 -6.41
C LYS A 29 17.87 12.23 -5.27
N LYS A 30 17.39 12.39 -4.04
CA LYS A 30 17.97 11.80 -2.81
C LYS A 30 17.30 10.47 -2.45
N SER A 31 16.50 9.89 -3.35
CA SER A 31 15.77 8.64 -3.13
C SER A 31 16.26 7.55 -4.04
N ASN A 32 16.49 6.38 -3.49
CA ASN A 32 16.83 5.16 -4.19
C ASN A 32 15.95 4.03 -3.65
N VAL A 33 14.78 3.87 -4.25
CA VAL A 33 13.78 2.85 -3.86
C VAL A 33 13.87 1.70 -4.85
N LYS A 34 14.17 0.49 -4.34
CA LYS A 34 14.41 -0.69 -5.19
C LYS A 34 13.13 -1.39 -5.62
N LYS A 35 12.17 -1.55 -4.68
CA LYS A 35 10.87 -2.19 -4.94
C LYS A 35 9.74 -1.41 -4.31
N VAL A 36 8.67 -1.21 -5.07
CA VAL A 36 7.44 -0.54 -4.65
C VAL A 36 6.28 -1.54 -4.67
N ILE A 37 5.72 -1.84 -3.52
CA ILE A 37 4.61 -2.79 -3.34
C ILE A 37 3.35 -2.05 -2.92
N ALA A 38 2.35 -2.06 -3.75
CA ALA A 38 1.05 -1.49 -3.42
C ALA A 38 0.22 -2.45 -2.56
N VAL A 39 -0.31 -1.98 -1.44
CA VAL A 39 -1.24 -2.76 -0.60
C VAL A 39 -2.64 -2.22 -0.81
N VAL A 40 -3.51 -3.06 -1.33
CA VAL A 40 -4.87 -2.70 -1.72
C VAL A 40 -5.89 -3.54 -0.99
N SER A 41 -7.10 -3.00 -0.83
CA SER A 41 -8.24 -3.75 -0.34
C SER A 41 -9.51 -3.38 -1.09
N GLY A 42 -10.38 -4.34 -1.25
CA GLY A 42 -11.64 -4.12 -1.93
C GLY A 42 -12.64 -3.29 -1.11
N LYS A 43 -12.57 -3.31 0.22
CA LYS A 43 -13.43 -2.54 1.12
C LYS A 43 -12.66 -2.06 2.33
N GLY A 44 -13.21 -1.04 3.03
CA GLY A 44 -12.67 -0.59 4.31
C GLY A 44 -12.88 -1.61 5.44
N GLY A 45 -12.07 -1.51 6.49
CA GLY A 45 -12.20 -2.31 7.71
C GLY A 45 -11.67 -3.75 7.63
N VAL A 46 -10.95 -4.13 6.57
CA VAL A 46 -10.30 -5.45 6.48
C VAL A 46 -8.91 -5.49 7.15
N GLY A 47 -8.48 -4.38 7.73
CA GLY A 47 -7.16 -4.28 8.38
C GLY A 47 -6.01 -4.14 7.38
N LYS A 48 -6.24 -3.48 6.24
CA LYS A 48 -5.23 -3.21 5.21
C LYS A 48 -3.97 -2.56 5.80
N SER A 49 -4.13 -1.43 6.52
CA SER A 49 -3.01 -0.68 7.10
C SER A 49 -2.27 -1.47 8.18
N THR A 50 -2.97 -2.34 8.92
CA THR A 50 -2.35 -3.29 9.86
C THR A 50 -1.46 -4.28 9.11
N VAL A 51 -1.96 -4.85 8.00
CA VAL A 51 -1.19 -5.78 7.16
C VAL A 51 -0.01 -5.06 6.50
N THR A 52 -0.20 -3.84 6.00
CA THR A 52 0.89 -3.00 5.46
C THR A 52 1.99 -2.80 6.49
N SER A 53 1.62 -2.41 7.72
CA SER A 53 2.56 -2.23 8.83
C SER A 53 3.29 -3.53 9.18
N MET A 54 2.57 -4.66 9.27
CA MET A 54 3.16 -5.96 9.56
C MET A 54 4.14 -6.42 8.47
N LEU A 55 3.83 -6.20 7.19
CA LEU A 55 4.74 -6.53 6.08
C LEU A 55 6.00 -5.67 6.12
N ALA A 56 5.89 -4.36 6.37
CA ALA A 56 7.04 -3.48 6.50
C ALA A 56 7.93 -3.89 7.68
N VAL A 57 7.35 -4.20 8.84
CA VAL A 57 8.09 -4.69 10.02
C VAL A 57 8.71 -6.06 9.75
N ALA A 58 8.03 -6.97 9.03
CA ALA A 58 8.58 -8.27 8.67
C ALA A 58 9.81 -8.13 7.76
N MET A 59 9.74 -7.28 6.73
CA MET A 59 10.89 -7.00 5.87
C MET A 59 12.04 -6.35 6.63
N GLN A 60 11.74 -5.43 7.54
CA GLN A 60 12.75 -4.80 8.39
C GLN A 60 13.45 -5.83 9.30
N LYS A 61 12.70 -6.77 9.89
CA LYS A 61 13.25 -7.88 10.69
C LYS A 61 14.10 -8.86 9.85
N LEU A 62 13.84 -8.94 8.53
CA LEU A 62 14.70 -9.69 7.58
C LEU A 62 15.96 -8.91 7.17
N GLY A 63 16.16 -7.68 7.67
CA GLY A 63 17.33 -6.85 7.41
C GLY A 63 17.22 -5.90 6.22
N TYR A 64 16.04 -5.73 5.64
CA TYR A 64 15.79 -4.79 4.55
C TYR A 64 15.45 -3.39 5.09
N LYS A 65 15.89 -2.36 4.37
CA LYS A 65 15.45 -0.98 4.61
C LYS A 65 14.04 -0.79 4.07
N THR A 66 13.11 -0.44 4.95
CA THR A 66 11.69 -0.37 4.59
C THR A 66 11.12 1.03 4.73
N ALA A 67 10.13 1.34 3.88
CA ALA A 67 9.35 2.56 3.95
C ALA A 67 7.87 2.27 3.76
N ILE A 68 7.01 3.13 4.31
CA ILE A 68 5.57 3.14 4.07
C ILE A 68 5.16 4.52 3.57
N LEU A 69 4.56 4.56 2.39
CA LEU A 69 3.87 5.71 1.84
C LEU A 69 2.37 5.52 2.13
N ASP A 70 1.83 6.28 3.08
CA ASP A 70 0.41 6.25 3.42
C ASP A 70 -0.37 7.12 2.43
N ALA A 71 -1.02 6.46 1.48
CA ALA A 71 -1.85 7.08 0.46
C ALA A 71 -3.35 7.08 0.83
N ASP A 72 -3.74 6.56 2.00
CA ASP A 72 -5.11 6.64 2.52
C ASP A 72 -5.35 7.97 3.24
N VAL A 73 -5.36 9.04 2.46
CA VAL A 73 -5.48 10.43 2.94
C VAL A 73 -6.79 10.67 3.72
N THR A 74 -7.82 9.86 3.48
CA THR A 74 -9.13 9.99 4.13
C THR A 74 -9.21 9.34 5.50
N GLY A 75 -8.35 8.36 5.76
CA GLY A 75 -8.27 7.65 7.03
C GLY A 75 -6.83 7.26 7.38
N PRO A 76 -5.89 8.22 7.37
CA PRO A 76 -4.49 7.92 7.54
C PRO A 76 -4.24 7.35 8.94
N SER A 77 -3.73 6.14 8.98
CA SER A 77 -3.58 5.37 10.23
C SER A 77 -2.15 4.91 10.48
N ILE A 78 -1.28 4.98 9.48
CA ILE A 78 0.10 4.48 9.57
C ILE A 78 0.94 5.25 10.59
N PRO A 79 0.97 6.61 10.62
CA PRO A 79 1.73 7.32 11.65
C PRO A 79 1.33 6.93 13.07
N ARG A 80 0.01 6.86 13.33
CA ARG A 80 -0.53 6.45 14.63
C ARG A 80 -0.08 5.04 15.00
N ALA A 81 -0.10 4.10 14.05
CA ALA A 81 0.31 2.71 14.29
C ALA A 81 1.78 2.59 14.74
N PHE A 82 2.62 3.54 14.36
CA PHE A 82 4.04 3.59 14.73
C PHE A 82 4.38 4.64 15.78
N GLY A 83 3.39 5.33 16.34
CA GLY A 83 3.60 6.37 17.36
C GLY A 83 4.35 7.60 16.84
N LEU A 84 4.20 7.91 15.55
CA LEU A 84 4.82 9.05 14.89
C LEU A 84 3.87 10.25 14.92
N HIS A 85 4.22 11.26 15.72
CA HIS A 85 3.37 12.45 15.93
C HIS A 85 4.07 13.75 15.53
N GLU A 86 5.38 13.68 15.23
CA GLU A 86 6.16 14.87 14.89
C GLU A 86 5.84 15.33 13.47
N GLN A 87 5.65 16.64 13.31
CA GLN A 87 5.45 17.23 11.99
C GLN A 87 6.72 17.09 11.15
N ILE A 88 6.51 16.77 9.87
CA ILE A 88 7.59 16.69 8.89
C ILE A 88 8.13 18.10 8.59
N VAL A 89 9.43 18.23 8.64
CA VAL A 89 10.14 19.47 8.30
C VAL A 89 10.67 19.37 6.87
N GLY A 90 10.45 20.43 6.10
CA GLY A 90 11.04 20.59 4.78
C GLY A 90 12.53 20.95 4.90
N SER A 91 13.32 20.50 3.93
CA SER A 91 14.71 20.87 3.69
C SER A 91 14.87 21.45 2.29
N ASP A 92 16.05 21.98 1.97
CA ASP A 92 16.35 22.49 0.61
C ASP A 92 16.30 21.38 -0.45
N ASP A 93 16.51 20.11 -0.05
CA ASP A 93 16.47 18.94 -0.93
C ASP A 93 15.07 18.30 -1.04
N GLY A 94 14.13 18.70 -0.17
CA GLY A 94 12.77 18.14 -0.09
C GLY A 94 12.35 17.85 1.36
N MET A 95 11.25 17.10 1.53
CA MET A 95 10.75 16.68 2.85
C MET A 95 11.51 15.44 3.34
N LEU A 96 11.79 15.36 4.63
CA LEU A 96 12.31 14.14 5.23
C LEU A 96 11.16 13.28 5.75
N PRO A 97 11.11 11.96 5.46
CA PRO A 97 10.11 11.09 6.04
C PRO A 97 10.31 10.97 7.55
N ALA A 98 9.25 10.76 8.32
CA ALA A 98 9.38 10.33 9.70
C ALA A 98 10.00 8.92 9.74
N GLU A 99 10.77 8.62 10.79
CA GLU A 99 11.44 7.33 10.92
C GLU A 99 11.20 6.76 12.30
N THR A 100 10.86 5.48 12.39
CA THR A 100 10.73 4.79 13.68
C THR A 100 12.11 4.47 14.25
N PRO A 101 12.23 4.23 15.57
CA PRO A 101 13.51 3.83 16.17
C PRO A 101 14.13 2.58 15.52
N GLU A 102 13.31 1.71 14.94
CA GLU A 102 13.75 0.50 14.25
C GLU A 102 14.12 0.74 12.77
N GLY A 103 13.93 1.96 12.25
CA GLY A 103 14.37 2.35 10.92
C GLY A 103 13.31 2.20 9.82
N VAL A 104 12.03 2.05 10.16
CA VAL A 104 10.93 2.11 9.18
C VAL A 104 10.62 3.57 8.87
N LYS A 105 10.75 3.99 7.61
CA LYS A 105 10.42 5.34 7.17
C LYS A 105 8.95 5.46 6.82
N VAL A 106 8.31 6.55 7.23
CA VAL A 106 6.88 6.78 7.01
C VAL A 106 6.62 8.19 6.48
N MET A 107 5.79 8.27 5.44
CA MET A 107 5.22 9.51 4.96
C MET A 107 3.71 9.40 4.86
N SER A 108 3.01 10.34 5.46
CA SER A 108 1.55 10.45 5.47
C SER A 108 1.13 11.90 5.52
N ILE A 109 -0.07 12.19 5.01
CA ILE A 109 -0.64 13.53 5.07
C ILE A 109 -0.81 14.01 6.51
N ASN A 110 -1.10 13.12 7.46
CA ASN A 110 -1.26 13.49 8.87
C ASN A 110 0.00 14.10 9.48
N LEU A 111 1.18 13.75 8.98
CA LEU A 111 2.45 14.33 9.44
C LEU A 111 2.70 15.76 8.91
N LEU A 112 1.85 16.24 8.00
CA LEU A 112 1.89 17.60 7.44
C LEU A 112 0.78 18.49 8.01
N LEU A 113 -0.20 17.93 8.72
CA LEU A 113 -1.30 18.70 9.28
C LEU A 113 -0.91 19.37 10.59
N PRO A 114 -1.41 20.57 10.90
CA PRO A 114 -1.19 21.21 12.18
C PRO A 114 -1.71 20.39 13.38
N ASN A 115 -2.85 19.69 13.18
CA ASN A 115 -3.41 18.76 14.16
C ASN A 115 -3.81 17.47 13.46
N GLU A 116 -3.54 16.31 14.07
CA GLU A 116 -3.90 14.98 13.53
C GLU A 116 -5.40 14.79 13.28
N THR A 117 -6.23 15.56 13.98
CA THR A 117 -7.69 15.49 13.89
C THR A 117 -8.27 16.46 12.85
N ASP A 118 -7.43 17.24 12.18
CA ASP A 118 -7.90 18.18 11.16
C ASP A 118 -8.40 17.39 9.94
N PRO A 119 -9.64 17.66 9.47
CA PRO A 119 -10.19 16.92 8.35
C PRO A 119 -9.50 17.34 7.04
N VAL A 120 -9.07 16.36 6.26
CA VAL A 120 -8.59 16.59 4.90
C VAL A 120 -9.78 16.59 3.95
N ILE A 121 -10.24 17.78 3.53
CA ILE A 121 -11.37 17.96 2.62
C ILE A 121 -10.84 18.12 1.19
N TRP A 122 -10.24 17.07 0.65
CA TRP A 122 -9.68 17.09 -0.71
C TRP A 122 -10.49 16.20 -1.65
N ARG A 123 -10.55 16.60 -2.92
CA ARG A 123 -11.14 15.77 -3.98
C ARG A 123 -10.10 14.83 -4.56
N GLY A 124 -10.53 13.71 -5.16
CA GLY A 124 -9.68 12.66 -5.71
C GLY A 124 -8.43 13.13 -6.48
N PRO A 125 -8.53 14.08 -7.43
CA PRO A 125 -7.36 14.56 -8.15
C PRO A 125 -6.31 15.27 -7.27
N VAL A 126 -6.74 15.97 -6.22
CA VAL A 126 -5.84 16.64 -5.26
C VAL A 126 -5.14 15.59 -4.38
N ILE A 127 -5.88 14.57 -3.95
CA ILE A 127 -5.32 13.45 -3.18
C ILE A 127 -4.25 12.71 -4.02
N GLY A 128 -4.58 12.39 -5.28
CA GLY A 128 -3.62 11.75 -6.19
C GLY A 128 -2.37 12.61 -6.41
N GLY A 129 -2.55 13.95 -6.53
CA GLY A 129 -1.44 14.89 -6.61
C GLY A 129 -0.54 14.86 -5.37
N ALA A 130 -1.12 14.83 -4.16
CA ALA A 130 -0.36 14.75 -2.92
C ALA A 130 0.43 13.43 -2.82
N VAL A 131 -0.17 12.30 -3.16
CA VAL A 131 0.51 11.00 -3.17
C VAL A 131 1.69 11.00 -4.16
N LYS A 132 1.51 11.62 -5.34
CA LYS A 132 2.60 11.82 -6.30
C LYS A 132 3.71 12.72 -5.72
N GLN A 133 3.36 13.80 -5.00
CA GLN A 133 4.34 14.65 -4.31
C GLN A 133 5.10 13.89 -3.22
N PHE A 134 4.48 12.97 -2.49
CA PHE A 134 5.20 12.11 -1.54
C PHE A 134 6.25 11.23 -2.22
N TRP A 135 6.06 10.89 -3.48
CA TRP A 135 7.07 10.20 -4.27
C TRP A 135 8.17 11.14 -4.77
N THR A 136 7.79 12.31 -5.32
CA THR A 136 8.74 13.22 -5.99
C THR A 136 9.49 14.14 -5.06
N ASP A 137 8.90 14.53 -3.91
CA ASP A 137 9.41 15.61 -3.05
C ASP A 137 9.97 15.10 -1.73
N VAL A 138 9.73 13.82 -1.37
CA VAL A 138 10.28 13.22 -0.15
C VAL A 138 11.64 12.59 -0.41
N CYS A 139 12.62 12.93 0.44
CA CYS A 139 13.97 12.39 0.42
C CYS A 139 14.00 11.02 1.14
N TRP A 140 13.56 9.96 0.43
CA TRP A 140 13.49 8.61 1.02
C TRP A 140 14.85 8.00 1.35
N GLY A 141 15.95 8.47 0.73
CA GLY A 141 17.26 7.83 0.82
C GLY A 141 17.24 6.41 0.24
N ASP A 142 18.07 5.52 0.77
CA ASP A 142 18.04 4.11 0.36
C ASP A 142 16.87 3.39 1.03
N VAL A 143 16.05 2.73 0.21
CA VAL A 143 14.91 1.89 0.61
C VAL A 143 14.92 0.63 -0.26
N ASP A 144 14.91 -0.54 0.37
CA ASP A 144 14.82 -1.80 -0.36
C ASP A 144 13.37 -2.12 -0.74
N TYR A 145 12.42 -1.89 0.19
CA TYR A 145 10.98 -2.11 -0.02
C TYR A 145 10.17 -0.92 0.47
N MET A 146 9.41 -0.32 -0.42
CA MET A 146 8.40 0.68 -0.11
C MET A 146 7.02 0.05 -0.22
N PHE A 147 6.25 0.09 0.87
CA PHE A 147 4.85 -0.30 0.86
C PHE A 147 3.97 0.94 0.69
N VAL A 148 3.06 0.92 -0.28
CA VAL A 148 2.09 2.00 -0.51
C VAL A 148 0.74 1.57 0.03
N ASP A 149 0.32 2.14 1.14
CA ASP A 149 -0.98 1.86 1.76
C ASP A 149 -2.08 2.66 1.07
N LEU A 150 -2.86 2.02 0.19
CA LEU A 150 -3.85 2.68 -0.66
C LEU A 150 -5.21 2.79 0.05
N PRO A 151 -6.04 3.80 -0.25
CA PRO A 151 -7.41 3.82 0.23
C PRO A 151 -8.20 2.61 -0.27
N PRO A 152 -9.26 2.19 0.44
CA PRO A 152 -10.06 1.05 0.04
C PRO A 152 -10.80 1.28 -1.28
N GLY A 153 -10.97 0.22 -2.06
CA GLY A 153 -11.65 0.27 -3.36
C GLY A 153 -10.70 0.50 -4.54
N THR A 154 -11.29 0.74 -5.71
CA THR A 154 -10.58 0.92 -7.00
C THR A 154 -10.77 2.34 -7.54
N GLY A 155 -10.53 3.34 -6.69
CA GLY A 155 -10.75 4.75 -7.03
C GLY A 155 -9.53 5.44 -7.65
N ASP A 156 -9.65 6.78 -7.79
CA ASP A 156 -8.67 7.64 -8.48
C ASP A 156 -7.26 7.56 -7.89
N VAL A 157 -7.13 7.37 -6.58
CA VAL A 157 -5.82 7.29 -5.91
C VAL A 157 -5.04 6.06 -6.36
N MET A 158 -5.72 4.89 -6.40
CA MET A 158 -5.12 3.65 -6.89
C MET A 158 -4.67 3.79 -8.35
N LEU A 159 -5.51 4.41 -9.20
CA LEU A 159 -5.17 4.68 -10.59
C LEU A 159 -3.95 5.61 -10.69
N THR A 160 -3.92 6.68 -9.91
CA THR A 160 -2.80 7.63 -9.89
C THR A 160 -1.49 6.95 -9.45
N VAL A 161 -1.54 6.11 -8.40
CA VAL A 161 -0.36 5.37 -7.94
C VAL A 161 0.16 4.45 -9.04
N PHE A 162 -0.70 3.66 -9.68
CA PHE A 162 -0.28 2.74 -10.74
C PHE A 162 0.22 3.45 -12.00
N GLN A 163 -0.20 4.69 -12.24
CA GLN A 163 0.28 5.50 -13.37
C GLN A 163 1.56 6.27 -13.06
N SER A 164 1.73 6.71 -11.81
CA SER A 164 2.78 7.66 -11.47
C SER A 164 3.95 7.04 -10.72
N LEU A 165 3.77 5.92 -10.02
CA LEU A 165 4.83 5.23 -9.29
C LEU A 165 5.21 3.94 -10.02
N PRO A 166 6.49 3.53 -9.98
CA PRO A 166 6.96 2.26 -10.55
C PRO A 166 6.58 1.09 -9.64
N VAL A 167 5.28 0.73 -9.62
CA VAL A 167 4.78 -0.35 -8.76
C VAL A 167 5.22 -1.69 -9.32
N ASP A 168 6.02 -2.42 -8.53
CA ASP A 168 6.58 -3.73 -8.88
C ASP A 168 5.63 -4.88 -8.55
N GLY A 169 4.74 -4.69 -7.55
CA GLY A 169 3.80 -5.72 -7.13
C GLY A 169 2.61 -5.19 -6.36
N VAL A 170 1.56 -6.00 -6.28
CA VAL A 170 0.34 -5.68 -5.54
C VAL A 170 0.01 -6.80 -4.56
N VAL A 171 -0.12 -6.46 -3.29
CA VAL A 171 -0.71 -7.35 -2.27
C VAL A 171 -2.15 -6.97 -2.04
N ILE A 172 -3.06 -7.93 -2.19
CA ILE A 172 -4.49 -7.71 -2.01
C ILE A 172 -4.92 -8.23 -0.63
N VAL A 173 -5.31 -7.30 0.24
CA VAL A 173 -5.81 -7.62 1.59
C VAL A 173 -7.31 -7.83 1.56
N THR A 174 -7.75 -8.93 2.14
CA THR A 174 -9.16 -9.34 2.20
C THR A 174 -9.53 -9.91 3.59
N SER A 175 -10.80 -10.27 3.76
CA SER A 175 -11.32 -10.96 4.95
C SER A 175 -12.36 -12.00 4.53
N PRO A 176 -12.72 -13.00 5.36
CA PRO A 176 -13.60 -14.11 4.96
C PRO A 176 -15.04 -13.74 4.57
N GLN A 177 -15.45 -12.49 4.73
CA GLN A 177 -16.83 -12.05 4.46
C GLN A 177 -17.23 -12.19 2.99
N SER A 178 -18.42 -12.70 2.71
CA SER A 178 -18.89 -13.15 1.39
C SER A 178 -18.98 -12.09 0.27
N LEU A 179 -19.12 -10.80 0.60
CA LEU A 179 -19.16 -9.71 -0.40
C LEU A 179 -17.79 -9.36 -0.99
N VAL A 180 -16.74 -9.96 -0.47
CA VAL A 180 -15.35 -9.60 -0.82
C VAL A 180 -14.96 -10.10 -2.21
N SER A 181 -15.51 -11.22 -2.70
CA SER A 181 -15.09 -11.84 -3.96
C SER A 181 -15.22 -10.90 -5.17
N MET A 182 -16.35 -10.20 -5.32
CA MET A 182 -16.55 -9.27 -6.43
C MET A 182 -15.58 -8.08 -6.39
N ILE A 183 -15.31 -7.55 -5.19
CA ILE A 183 -14.48 -6.35 -5.04
C ILE A 183 -13.00 -6.72 -5.18
N VAL A 184 -12.58 -7.88 -4.68
CA VAL A 184 -11.24 -8.44 -4.90
C VAL A 184 -11.00 -8.66 -6.40
N SER A 185 -11.99 -9.21 -7.12
CA SER A 185 -11.91 -9.37 -8.57
C SER A 185 -11.70 -8.05 -9.31
N LYS A 186 -12.35 -6.96 -8.86
CA LYS A 186 -12.13 -5.62 -9.44
C LYS A 186 -10.69 -5.13 -9.20
N ALA A 187 -10.13 -5.36 -8.02
CA ALA A 187 -8.75 -4.96 -7.73
C ALA A 187 -7.73 -5.74 -8.58
N VAL A 188 -7.88 -7.06 -8.71
CA VAL A 188 -7.06 -7.89 -9.60
C VAL A 188 -7.16 -7.42 -11.05
N ASN A 189 -8.38 -7.21 -11.54
CA ASN A 189 -8.60 -6.79 -12.93
C ASN A 189 -8.00 -5.40 -13.19
N MET A 190 -8.11 -4.47 -12.24
CA MET A 190 -7.51 -3.14 -12.37
C MET A 190 -5.98 -3.22 -12.43
N ALA A 191 -5.33 -3.98 -11.55
CA ALA A 191 -3.90 -4.20 -11.59
C ALA A 191 -3.47 -4.79 -12.95
N ARG A 192 -4.20 -5.79 -13.46
CA ARG A 192 -3.95 -6.41 -14.79
C ARG A 192 -4.12 -5.40 -15.94
N MET A 193 -5.16 -4.58 -15.92
CA MET A 193 -5.38 -3.53 -16.93
C MET A 193 -4.26 -2.49 -16.95
N MET A 194 -3.64 -2.24 -15.79
CA MET A 194 -2.50 -1.33 -15.65
C MET A 194 -1.15 -2.02 -15.86
N ASN A 195 -1.14 -3.32 -16.19
CA ASN A 195 0.06 -4.15 -16.34
C ASN A 195 0.92 -4.19 -15.06
N VAL A 196 0.30 -4.07 -13.88
CA VAL A 196 0.99 -4.20 -12.59
C VAL A 196 0.84 -5.65 -12.11
N PRO A 197 1.94 -6.34 -11.76
CA PRO A 197 1.89 -7.70 -11.22
C PRO A 197 1.11 -7.75 -9.91
N VAL A 198 0.42 -8.87 -9.67
CA VAL A 198 -0.24 -9.14 -8.38
C VAL A 198 0.53 -10.25 -7.69
N ASP A 199 1.14 -9.94 -6.53
CA ASP A 199 1.94 -10.89 -5.75
C ASP A 199 1.07 -11.95 -5.09
N GLY A 200 -0.16 -11.59 -4.69
CA GLY A 200 -1.11 -12.52 -4.12
C GLY A 200 -2.05 -11.89 -3.10
N PHE A 201 -2.66 -12.77 -2.31
CA PHE A 201 -3.67 -12.40 -1.32
C PHE A 201 -3.18 -12.57 0.10
N VAL A 202 -3.54 -11.63 0.98
CA VAL A 202 -3.46 -11.78 2.43
C VAL A 202 -4.89 -11.73 2.99
N GLU A 203 -5.32 -12.81 3.62
CA GLU A 203 -6.60 -12.85 4.32
C GLU A 203 -6.41 -12.49 5.79
N ASN A 204 -6.86 -11.33 6.19
CA ASN A 204 -6.89 -10.91 7.57
C ASN A 204 -8.20 -11.35 8.24
N TYR A 205 -8.19 -11.52 9.56
CA TYR A 205 -9.33 -12.00 10.34
C TYR A 205 -9.84 -13.38 9.89
N SER A 206 -8.92 -14.22 9.38
CA SER A 206 -9.23 -15.53 8.79
C SER A 206 -9.84 -16.49 9.83
N TYR A 207 -9.34 -16.45 11.05
CA TYR A 207 -9.80 -17.27 12.15
C TYR A 207 -9.47 -16.63 13.51
N PHE A 208 -10.13 -17.09 14.55
CA PHE A 208 -9.75 -16.84 15.94
C PHE A 208 -9.16 -18.13 16.52
N GLN A 209 -8.05 -18.02 17.20
CA GLN A 209 -7.47 -19.15 17.94
C GLN A 209 -7.78 -19.01 19.42
N CYS A 210 -8.50 -19.98 19.96
CA CYS A 210 -8.85 -20.00 21.38
C CYS A 210 -7.56 -20.07 22.23
N PRO A 211 -7.33 -19.14 23.16
CA PRO A 211 -6.12 -19.14 23.99
C PRO A 211 -6.04 -20.33 24.94
N ASP A 212 -7.18 -20.91 25.35
CA ASP A 212 -7.21 -22.00 26.33
C ASP A 212 -6.94 -23.37 25.70
N CYS A 213 -7.48 -23.63 24.50
CA CYS A 213 -7.41 -24.98 23.88
C CYS A 213 -6.79 -24.98 22.48
N GLY A 214 -6.36 -23.84 21.94
CA GLY A 214 -5.73 -23.73 20.63
C GLY A 214 -6.66 -23.99 19.44
N LYS A 215 -7.95 -24.27 19.67
CA LYS A 215 -8.91 -24.55 18.60
C LYS A 215 -9.10 -23.31 17.72
N ARG A 216 -9.01 -23.49 16.41
CA ARG A 216 -9.33 -22.46 15.43
C ARG A 216 -10.84 -22.38 15.20
N VAL A 217 -11.39 -21.17 15.22
CA VAL A 217 -12.81 -20.88 15.00
C VAL A 217 -12.93 -19.86 13.89
N GLU A 218 -13.66 -20.19 12.85
CA GLU A 218 -13.93 -19.30 11.71
C GLU A 218 -15.13 -18.37 12.05
N ILE A 219 -14.87 -17.28 12.78
CA ILE A 219 -15.92 -16.38 13.29
C ILE A 219 -16.75 -15.76 12.15
N PHE A 220 -16.12 -15.45 11.02
CA PHE A 220 -16.78 -14.87 9.84
C PHE A 220 -17.22 -15.90 8.81
N GLY A 221 -17.24 -17.20 9.18
CA GLY A 221 -17.58 -18.30 8.30
C GLY A 221 -16.39 -18.77 7.46
N LYS A 222 -16.65 -19.77 6.59
CA LYS A 222 -15.61 -20.37 5.76
C LYS A 222 -15.09 -19.37 4.74
N SER A 223 -13.77 -19.29 4.66
CA SER A 223 -13.09 -18.52 3.63
C SER A 223 -13.37 -19.07 2.22
N ARG A 224 -13.57 -18.18 1.28
CA ARG A 224 -13.62 -18.48 -0.16
C ARG A 224 -12.35 -18.06 -0.89
N LEU A 225 -11.31 -17.73 -0.15
CA LEU A 225 -10.07 -17.21 -0.73
C LEU A 225 -9.38 -18.23 -1.63
N ASP A 226 -9.45 -19.53 -1.31
CA ASP A 226 -8.86 -20.57 -2.15
C ASP A 226 -9.52 -20.66 -3.53
N GLU A 227 -10.85 -20.47 -3.60
CA GLU A 227 -11.59 -20.41 -4.87
C GLU A 227 -11.11 -19.22 -5.72
N LEU A 228 -10.92 -18.05 -5.08
CA LEU A 228 -10.42 -16.85 -5.76
C LEU A 228 -8.96 -17.00 -6.20
N ALA A 229 -8.11 -17.56 -5.34
CA ALA A 229 -6.72 -17.84 -5.63
C ALA A 229 -6.59 -18.74 -6.88
N LEU A 230 -7.39 -19.80 -6.95
CA LEU A 230 -7.46 -20.67 -8.12
C LEU A 230 -8.00 -19.94 -9.35
N GLN A 231 -9.09 -19.18 -9.22
CA GLN A 231 -9.72 -18.44 -10.32
C GLN A 231 -8.74 -17.46 -10.99
N PHE A 232 -7.90 -16.80 -10.23
CA PHE A 232 -6.94 -15.81 -10.73
C PHE A 232 -5.54 -16.37 -10.94
N SER A 233 -5.28 -17.61 -10.54
CA SER A 233 -3.95 -18.25 -10.53
C SER A 233 -2.94 -17.42 -9.72
N LEU A 234 -3.36 -16.94 -8.55
CA LEU A 234 -2.57 -16.14 -7.63
C LEU A 234 -2.38 -16.87 -6.29
N PRO A 235 -1.24 -16.73 -5.62
CA PRO A 235 -1.00 -17.38 -4.34
C PRO A 235 -1.76 -16.72 -3.19
N VAL A 236 -2.08 -17.51 -2.16
CA VAL A 236 -2.42 -17.00 -0.83
C VAL A 236 -1.11 -16.83 -0.05
N LEU A 237 -0.71 -15.59 0.16
CA LEU A 237 0.55 -15.24 0.82
C LEU A 237 0.49 -15.48 2.33
N ALA A 238 -0.64 -15.14 2.97
CA ALA A 238 -0.84 -15.36 4.40
C ALA A 238 -2.32 -15.42 4.78
N ARG A 239 -2.61 -16.12 5.90
CA ARG A 239 -3.88 -16.07 6.62
C ARG A 239 -3.62 -15.65 8.05
N LEU A 240 -4.15 -14.50 8.43
CA LEU A 240 -3.89 -13.89 9.73
C LEU A 240 -5.06 -14.14 10.67
N PRO A 241 -4.78 -14.48 11.93
CA PRO A 241 -5.80 -14.62 12.95
C PRO A 241 -6.40 -13.26 13.34
N ILE A 242 -7.57 -13.30 13.97
CA ILE A 242 -8.04 -12.19 14.80
C ILE A 242 -7.12 -12.19 16.03
N ASN A 243 -6.30 -11.16 16.14
CA ASN A 243 -5.32 -11.04 17.23
C ASN A 243 -5.53 -9.70 17.98
N PRO A 244 -6.06 -9.73 19.21
CA PRO A 244 -6.26 -8.51 20.02
C PRO A 244 -4.95 -7.79 20.36
N ASP A 245 -3.83 -8.52 20.51
CA ASP A 245 -2.54 -7.91 20.83
C ASP A 245 -2.05 -7.02 19.69
N ILE A 246 -2.22 -7.46 18.43
CA ILE A 246 -1.89 -6.65 17.26
C ILE A 246 -2.76 -5.39 17.21
N ALA A 247 -4.05 -5.51 17.54
CA ALA A 247 -4.95 -4.35 17.58
C ALA A 247 -4.51 -3.36 18.68
N SER A 248 -4.17 -3.85 19.88
CA SER A 248 -3.64 -3.00 20.96
C SER A 248 -2.33 -2.31 20.56
N LEU A 249 -1.37 -3.03 19.99
CA LEU A 249 -0.11 -2.46 19.53
C LEU A 249 -0.32 -1.39 18.44
N PHE A 250 -1.28 -1.60 17.55
CA PHE A 250 -1.65 -0.61 16.53
C PHE A 250 -2.21 0.67 17.18
N ASP A 251 -3.12 0.55 18.14
CA ASP A 251 -3.73 1.69 18.82
C ASP A 251 -2.75 2.42 19.75
N GLU A 252 -1.78 1.70 20.32
CA GLU A 252 -0.73 2.24 21.18
C GLU A 252 0.47 2.83 20.43
N GLY A 253 0.50 2.76 19.09
CA GLY A 253 1.62 3.26 18.30
C GLY A 253 2.89 2.39 18.39
N LYS A 254 2.75 1.09 18.65
CA LYS A 254 3.86 0.16 18.90
C LYS A 254 3.98 -0.96 17.88
N MET A 255 3.50 -0.75 16.66
CA MET A 255 3.51 -1.78 15.60
C MET A 255 4.91 -2.30 15.26
N ALA A 256 5.97 -1.53 15.48
CA ALA A 256 7.34 -2.00 15.33
C ALA A 256 7.67 -3.21 16.22
N GLN A 257 6.96 -3.37 17.35
CA GLN A 257 7.12 -4.49 18.30
C GLN A 257 6.23 -5.69 17.98
N ALA A 258 5.39 -5.61 16.93
CA ALA A 258 4.42 -6.64 16.60
C ALA A 258 5.07 -7.99 16.32
N ASP A 259 4.40 -9.08 16.74
CA ASP A 259 4.70 -10.40 16.24
C ASP A 259 4.25 -10.52 14.78
N VAL A 260 5.21 -10.58 13.88
CA VAL A 260 5.01 -10.68 12.44
C VAL A 260 5.14 -12.10 11.90
N SER A 261 5.24 -13.10 12.77
CA SER A 261 5.43 -14.51 12.39
C SER A 261 4.40 -15.00 11.36
N ALA A 262 3.16 -14.51 11.45
CA ALA A 262 2.09 -14.88 10.54
C ALA A 262 2.25 -14.31 9.11
N VAL A 263 2.96 -13.19 8.92
CA VAL A 263 3.25 -12.60 7.60
C VAL A 263 4.68 -12.86 7.13
N LEU A 264 5.55 -13.39 7.98
CA LEU A 264 6.95 -13.64 7.64
C LEU A 264 7.12 -14.52 6.39
N PRO A 265 6.35 -15.61 6.19
CA PRO A 265 6.44 -16.40 4.96
C PRO A 265 6.11 -15.60 3.69
N ALA A 266 5.15 -14.66 3.79
CA ALA A 266 4.82 -13.76 2.68
C ALA A 266 5.99 -12.80 2.39
N ALA A 267 6.59 -12.21 3.41
CA ALA A 267 7.76 -11.34 3.28
C ALA A 267 8.95 -12.09 2.67
N GLU A 268 9.25 -13.31 3.11
CA GLU A 268 10.31 -14.15 2.54
C GLU A 268 10.07 -14.50 1.07
N LEU A 269 8.80 -14.76 0.69
CA LEU A 269 8.45 -15.02 -0.71
C LEU A 269 8.68 -13.78 -1.58
N MET A 270 8.25 -12.62 -1.11
CA MET A 270 8.44 -11.33 -1.80
C MET A 270 9.93 -10.95 -1.91
N ALA A 271 10.76 -11.36 -0.93
CA ALA A 271 12.20 -11.10 -0.95
C ALA A 271 12.95 -11.97 -1.98
N LYS A 272 12.36 -13.10 -2.42
CA LYS A 272 12.96 -14.01 -3.43
C LYS A 272 12.49 -13.70 -4.86
N ALA A 273 11.42 -12.93 -5.02
CA ALA A 273 10.87 -12.52 -6.31
C ALA A 273 11.59 -11.27 -6.85
#